data_c57a19c7bdd120c04ac6fcbe6eba0282
#
_entry.id   c57a19c7bdd120c04ac6fcbe6eba0282
#
_cell.length_a   1.000
_cell.length_b   1.000
_cell.length_c   1.000
_cell.angle_alpha   90.00
_cell.angle_beta   90.00
_cell.angle_gamma   90.00
#
_symmetry.space_group_name_H-M   'P 1'
#
loop_
_entity.id
_entity.type
_entity.pdbx_description
1 polymer ?
#
loop_
_entity_poly.entity_id
_entity_poly.type
_entity_poly.pdbx_seq_one_letter_code
_entity_poly.pdbx_strand_id
1 'polypeptide(L)'
;SEIFEVWTLPTANGLQSVYCKTTLIDTEDCGCLLLFEAVKLLAQNQSIHTGSRRYQRRNNGFFARFFMTNTAPMLLIDPQKEGLIVDANIAALRFYHYSDEEMRTKHTWQINTLGRDVIPIMNNIANLPGGHKPLNFTHILADGSLRHVQTYAGPVVLYNIRLMLCIIHDITEEVHLKKELEFSAAHDPLTGLLNRREFHRLVEAPTFIPRGYCLLLIDIDHFKSINDIHGHQKGDEVLLVLSRILETSVDREDKIYRWGGEEFLLFLPHSPIGRALILAEGIRQAVSEYQTLSVTVSIGVAEHHDGETVDQLFSRVDKALYAAKNDGRNRVTRMPFDCSERRRSRDGAA
;
A
#
# COMPACT_ATOMS: atom_id res chain seq x y z
N SER A 1 18.77 -27.52 -6.34
CA SER A 1 18.80 -26.77 -7.61
C SER A 1 19.95 -25.78 -7.59
N GLU A 2 20.74 -25.75 -8.69
CA GLU A 2 21.85 -24.82 -8.82
C GLU A 2 21.39 -23.61 -9.64
N ILE A 3 21.64 -22.40 -9.12
CA ILE A 3 21.36 -21.14 -9.80
C ILE A 3 22.70 -20.45 -10.01
N PHE A 4 22.90 -19.86 -11.18
CA PHE A 4 24.14 -19.14 -11.50
C PHE A 4 23.80 -17.68 -11.71
N GLU A 5 24.51 -16.80 -11.00
CA GLU A 5 24.29 -15.35 -11.00
C GLU A 5 25.61 -14.58 -11.18
N VAL A 6 25.53 -13.40 -11.75
CA VAL A 6 26.67 -12.46 -11.82
C VAL A 6 26.45 -11.39 -10.77
N TRP A 7 27.34 -11.34 -9.80
CA TRP A 7 27.33 -10.36 -8.72
C TRP A 7 28.41 -9.32 -8.95
N THR A 8 28.07 -8.05 -8.76
CA THR A 8 29.07 -6.99 -8.77
C THR A 8 29.40 -6.62 -7.32
N LEU A 9 30.61 -6.95 -6.90
CA LEU A 9 31.07 -6.72 -5.53
C LEU A 9 32.06 -5.55 -5.48
N PRO A 10 31.96 -4.67 -4.46
CA PRO A 10 32.97 -3.65 -4.21
C PRO A 10 34.26 -4.33 -3.70
N THR A 11 35.36 -4.03 -4.33
CA THR A 11 36.70 -4.48 -3.93
C THR A 11 37.62 -3.28 -3.67
N ALA A 12 38.78 -3.50 -3.09
CA ALA A 12 39.79 -2.46 -2.88
C ALA A 12 40.23 -1.77 -4.19
N ASN A 13 40.04 -2.43 -5.34
CA ASN A 13 40.42 -1.93 -6.67
C ASN A 13 39.20 -1.48 -7.51
N GLY A 14 38.05 -1.21 -6.87
CA GLY A 14 36.82 -0.82 -7.54
C GLY A 14 35.78 -1.95 -7.63
N LEU A 15 34.73 -1.74 -8.41
CA LEU A 15 33.66 -2.72 -8.60
C LEU A 15 34.16 -3.89 -9.49
N GLN A 16 34.04 -5.11 -9.00
CA GLN A 16 34.37 -6.30 -9.78
C GLN A 16 33.15 -7.20 -9.95
N SER A 17 32.95 -7.70 -11.16
CA SER A 17 31.92 -8.67 -11.45
C SER A 17 32.42 -10.07 -11.17
N VAL A 18 31.66 -10.81 -10.35
CA VAL A 18 31.97 -12.18 -9.93
C VAL A 18 30.86 -13.08 -10.42
N TYR A 19 31.24 -14.17 -11.05
CA TYR A 19 30.31 -15.23 -11.40
C TYR A 19 30.10 -16.13 -10.20
N CYS A 20 28.88 -16.14 -9.66
CA CYS A 20 28.51 -16.92 -8.48
C CYS A 20 27.61 -18.06 -8.85
N LYS A 21 27.87 -19.21 -8.22
CA LYS A 21 26.97 -20.36 -8.21
C LYS A 21 26.23 -20.35 -6.88
N THR A 22 24.90 -20.32 -6.93
CA THR A 22 24.04 -20.47 -5.76
C THR A 22 23.47 -21.87 -5.73
N THR A 23 23.75 -22.63 -4.70
CA THR A 23 23.22 -23.97 -4.49
C THR A 23 22.25 -23.94 -3.32
N LEU A 24 21.02 -24.38 -3.56
CA LEU A 24 20.05 -24.59 -2.50
C LEU A 24 20.34 -25.95 -1.85
N ILE A 25 20.73 -25.92 -0.59
CA ILE A 25 20.94 -27.11 0.23
C ILE A 25 19.76 -27.21 1.20
N ASP A 26 19.02 -28.29 1.09
CA ASP A 26 17.97 -28.63 2.04
C ASP A 26 18.61 -29.31 3.24
N THR A 27 18.47 -28.74 4.43
CA THR A 27 19.02 -29.28 5.67
C THR A 27 17.88 -29.70 6.58
N GLU A 28 17.92 -30.93 7.07
CA GLU A 28 16.87 -31.51 7.93
C GLU A 28 16.64 -30.72 9.24
N ASP A 29 17.63 -29.94 9.71
CA ASP A 29 17.59 -29.24 11.00
C ASP A 29 17.29 -27.74 10.95
N CYS A 30 17.51 -27.04 9.82
CA CYS A 30 17.47 -25.57 9.74
C CYS A 30 16.68 -25.01 8.54
N GLY A 31 16.03 -25.85 7.75
CA GLY A 31 15.38 -25.41 6.51
C GLY A 31 16.38 -25.25 5.36
N CYS A 32 16.04 -24.40 4.39
CA CYS A 32 16.86 -24.21 3.18
C CYS A 32 18.05 -23.30 3.42
N LEU A 33 19.25 -23.75 3.17
CA LEU A 33 20.49 -22.98 3.17
C LEU A 33 20.89 -22.63 1.74
N LEU A 34 21.19 -21.35 1.50
CA LEU A 34 21.75 -20.89 0.24
C LEU A 34 23.28 -20.84 0.35
N LEU A 35 23.97 -21.71 -0.37
CA LEU A 35 25.42 -21.68 -0.50
C LEU A 35 25.82 -20.85 -1.71
N PHE A 36 26.59 -19.78 -1.49
CA PHE A 36 27.14 -18.93 -2.54
C PHE A 36 28.60 -19.30 -2.78
N GLU A 37 28.93 -19.70 -3.99
CA GLU A 37 30.27 -20.05 -4.40
C GLU A 37 30.72 -19.11 -5.53
N ALA A 38 31.79 -18.34 -5.28
CA ALA A 38 32.39 -17.49 -6.30
C ALA A 38 33.20 -18.38 -7.28
N VAL A 39 32.69 -18.58 -8.49
CA VAL A 39 33.29 -19.50 -9.45
C VAL A 39 34.40 -18.85 -10.25
N LYS A 40 34.32 -17.54 -10.55
CA LYS A 40 35.35 -16.81 -11.29
C LYS A 40 35.22 -15.29 -11.19
N LEU A 41 36.36 -14.61 -11.00
CA LEU A 41 36.51 -13.17 -11.22
C LEU A 41 36.49 -12.89 -12.73
N LEU A 42 35.58 -12.02 -13.17
CA LEU A 42 35.57 -11.49 -14.53
C LEU A 42 36.51 -10.30 -14.57
N ALA A 43 37.72 -10.49 -15.13
CA ALA A 43 38.73 -9.44 -15.22
C ALA A 43 38.23 -8.27 -16.07
N GLN A 44 38.32 -7.06 -15.53
CA GLN A 44 38.22 -5.85 -16.31
C GLN A 44 39.45 -5.75 -17.23
N ASN A 45 39.20 -5.61 -18.53
CA ASN A 45 40.16 -5.23 -19.57
C ASN A 45 41.51 -5.96 -19.60
N GLN A 46 41.51 -7.19 -20.10
CA GLN A 46 42.67 -7.64 -20.89
C GLN A 46 42.28 -7.60 -22.36
N SER A 47 42.93 -6.69 -23.09
CA SER A 47 43.01 -6.69 -24.55
C SER A 47 43.66 -8.00 -25.01
N ILE A 48 42.85 -8.99 -25.33
CA ILE A 48 43.29 -10.27 -25.88
C ILE A 48 43.33 -10.08 -27.41
N HIS A 49 44.48 -9.68 -27.90
CA HIS A 49 44.84 -9.88 -29.28
C HIS A 49 45.07 -11.39 -29.48
N THR A 50 44.48 -11.93 -30.58
CA THR A 50 44.69 -13.25 -31.14
C THR A 50 44.14 -14.49 -30.34
N GLY A 51 42.91 -14.86 -30.65
CA GLY A 51 42.22 -16.04 -30.18
C GLY A 51 40.68 -15.96 -30.19
N SER A 52 40.23 -14.82 -30.65
CA SER A 52 38.93 -14.19 -30.32
C SER A 52 37.66 -14.89 -30.87
N ARG A 53 37.69 -15.60 -32.01
CA ARG A 53 36.48 -16.15 -32.65
C ARG A 53 35.85 -17.34 -31.92
N ARG A 54 36.66 -18.19 -31.27
CA ARG A 54 36.18 -19.35 -30.55
C ARG A 54 35.62 -19.00 -29.16
N TYR A 55 36.17 -18.01 -28.50
CA TYR A 55 35.74 -17.54 -27.20
C TYR A 55 34.44 -16.70 -27.29
N GLN A 56 34.33 -15.85 -28.32
CA GLN A 56 33.12 -15.09 -28.61
C GLN A 56 31.93 -15.99 -28.97
N ARG A 57 32.14 -17.03 -29.79
CA ARG A 57 31.07 -18.02 -30.09
C ARG A 57 30.61 -18.82 -28.86
N ARG A 58 31.52 -19.11 -27.92
CA ARG A 58 31.18 -19.86 -26.72
C ARG A 58 30.44 -18.99 -25.69
N ASN A 59 30.84 -17.73 -25.50
CA ASN A 59 30.14 -16.78 -24.64
C ASN A 59 28.77 -16.37 -25.20
N ASN A 60 28.67 -16.20 -26.51
CA ASN A 60 27.39 -15.86 -27.16
C ASN A 60 26.38 -17.01 -27.06
N GLY A 61 26.85 -18.26 -27.17
CA GLY A 61 25.99 -19.44 -26.98
C GLY A 61 25.51 -19.61 -25.53
N PHE A 62 26.33 -19.23 -24.56
CA PHE A 62 25.95 -19.25 -23.15
C PHE A 62 24.93 -18.18 -22.81
N PHE A 63 25.20 -16.92 -23.22
CA PHE A 63 24.26 -15.82 -22.99
C PHE A 63 22.91 -16.09 -23.67
N ALA A 64 22.91 -16.52 -24.92
CA ALA A 64 21.67 -16.84 -25.64
C ALA A 64 20.85 -17.94 -24.93
N ARG A 65 21.52 -18.99 -24.45
CA ARG A 65 20.86 -20.04 -23.69
C ARG A 65 20.34 -19.54 -22.37
N PHE A 66 21.15 -18.81 -21.57
CA PHE A 66 20.74 -18.23 -20.31
C PHE A 66 19.54 -17.27 -20.49
N PHE A 67 19.61 -16.38 -21.48
CA PHE A 67 18.54 -15.44 -21.79
C PHE A 67 17.22 -16.14 -22.13
N MET A 68 17.26 -17.10 -23.06
CA MET A 68 16.06 -17.77 -23.57
C MET A 68 15.44 -18.75 -22.57
N THR A 69 16.24 -19.41 -21.72
CA THR A 69 15.74 -20.41 -20.76
C THR A 69 15.43 -19.85 -19.39
N ASN A 70 15.76 -18.59 -19.13
CA ASN A 70 15.45 -17.96 -17.84
C ASN A 70 13.93 -17.83 -17.65
N THR A 71 13.47 -18.11 -16.43
CA THR A 71 12.05 -18.02 -16.06
C THR A 71 11.60 -16.57 -15.77
N ALA A 72 12.54 -15.67 -15.46
CA ALA A 72 12.24 -14.25 -15.33
C ALA A 72 12.05 -13.61 -16.71
N PRO A 73 11.05 -12.77 -16.94
CA PRO A 73 10.90 -11.96 -18.13
C PRO A 73 12.11 -11.05 -18.35
N MET A 74 12.76 -11.19 -19.53
CA MET A 74 13.94 -10.41 -19.89
C MET A 74 13.77 -9.75 -21.24
N LEU A 75 14.18 -8.49 -21.34
CA LEU A 75 14.20 -7.71 -22.56
C LEU A 75 15.62 -7.24 -22.86
N LEU A 76 16.00 -7.29 -24.12
CA LEU A 76 17.20 -6.67 -24.65
C LEU A 76 16.80 -5.42 -25.43
N ILE A 77 17.34 -4.28 -25.02
CA ILE A 77 16.87 -2.97 -25.45
C ILE A 77 18.02 -2.20 -26.08
N ASP A 78 17.77 -1.53 -27.22
CA ASP A 78 18.69 -0.61 -27.86
C ASP A 78 18.39 0.82 -27.39
N PRO A 79 19.18 1.41 -26.46
CA PRO A 79 18.95 2.75 -25.98
C PRO A 79 19.23 3.83 -27.04
N GLN A 80 20.02 3.53 -28.07
CA GLN A 80 20.32 4.48 -29.16
C GLN A 80 19.16 4.59 -30.16
N LYS A 81 18.24 3.62 -30.14
CA LYS A 81 17.02 3.63 -30.97
C LYS A 81 15.77 3.89 -30.12
N GLU A 82 15.80 4.92 -29.30
CA GLU A 82 14.67 5.32 -28.44
C GLU A 82 14.09 4.18 -27.58
N GLY A 83 14.92 3.21 -27.18
CA GLY A 83 14.48 2.08 -26.39
C GLY A 83 13.78 0.99 -27.17
N LEU A 84 14.14 0.78 -28.44
CA LEU A 84 13.65 -0.33 -29.24
C LEU A 84 13.99 -1.67 -28.55
N ILE A 85 13.02 -2.53 -28.40
CA ILE A 85 13.19 -3.88 -27.88
C ILE A 85 13.73 -4.75 -29.02
N VAL A 86 15.02 -5.09 -28.94
CA VAL A 86 15.69 -5.87 -29.99
C VAL A 86 15.55 -7.38 -29.78
N ASP A 87 15.29 -7.81 -28.53
CA ASP A 87 15.03 -9.19 -28.20
C ASP A 87 14.24 -9.35 -26.89
N ALA A 88 13.51 -10.45 -26.78
CA ALA A 88 12.74 -10.81 -25.59
C ALA A 88 12.83 -12.32 -25.37
N ASN A 89 13.02 -12.76 -24.13
CA ASN A 89 13.00 -14.18 -23.85
C ASN A 89 11.56 -14.76 -23.82
N ILE A 90 11.44 -16.07 -23.79
CA ILE A 90 10.13 -16.77 -23.79
C ILE A 90 9.25 -16.31 -22.60
N ALA A 91 9.87 -16.07 -21.43
CA ALA A 91 9.14 -15.60 -20.25
C ALA A 91 8.58 -14.19 -20.47
N ALA A 92 9.32 -13.28 -21.12
CA ALA A 92 8.84 -11.93 -21.43
C ALA A 92 7.70 -11.98 -22.47
N LEU A 93 7.79 -12.78 -23.51
CA LEU A 93 6.71 -12.92 -24.49
C LEU A 93 5.42 -13.42 -23.83
N ARG A 94 5.51 -14.40 -22.92
CA ARG A 94 4.36 -14.87 -22.13
C ARG A 94 3.81 -13.83 -21.19
N PHE A 95 4.70 -13.07 -20.53
CA PHE A 95 4.31 -12.04 -19.58
C PHE A 95 3.58 -10.87 -20.26
N TYR A 96 4.12 -10.39 -21.39
CA TYR A 96 3.54 -9.26 -22.12
C TYR A 96 2.40 -9.64 -23.07
N HIS A 97 2.20 -10.94 -23.34
CA HIS A 97 1.21 -11.47 -24.28
C HIS A 97 1.42 -11.03 -25.74
N TYR A 98 2.68 -10.68 -26.10
CA TYR A 98 3.07 -10.40 -27.48
C TYR A 98 3.75 -11.60 -28.11
N SER A 99 3.60 -11.74 -29.44
CA SER A 99 4.48 -12.61 -30.22
C SER A 99 5.90 -12.04 -30.29
N ASP A 100 6.88 -12.87 -30.66
CA ASP A 100 8.26 -12.41 -30.84
C ASP A 100 8.37 -11.30 -31.90
N GLU A 101 7.64 -11.45 -33.01
CA GLU A 101 7.62 -10.46 -34.10
C GLU A 101 7.04 -9.13 -33.62
N GLU A 102 5.94 -9.14 -32.91
CA GLU A 102 5.32 -7.91 -32.37
C GLU A 102 6.24 -7.23 -31.34
N MET A 103 6.81 -8.00 -30.40
CA MET A 103 7.65 -7.46 -29.34
C MET A 103 8.89 -6.76 -29.90
N ARG A 104 9.50 -7.29 -30.96
CA ARG A 104 10.67 -6.69 -31.63
C ARG A 104 10.37 -5.39 -32.36
N THR A 105 9.11 -5.03 -32.57
CA THR A 105 8.68 -3.74 -33.12
C THR A 105 8.36 -2.71 -32.06
N LYS A 106 8.30 -3.12 -30.81
CA LYS A 106 7.93 -2.24 -29.68
C LYS A 106 9.13 -1.49 -29.14
N HIS A 107 8.84 -0.31 -28.61
CA HIS A 107 9.76 0.47 -27.80
C HIS A 107 9.34 0.39 -26.34
N THR A 108 10.28 0.56 -25.41
CA THR A 108 10.01 0.55 -23.96
C THR A 108 8.90 1.50 -23.52
N TRP A 109 8.78 2.66 -24.18
CA TRP A 109 7.75 3.65 -23.90
C TRP A 109 6.34 3.22 -24.33
N GLN A 110 6.20 2.24 -25.24
CA GLN A 110 4.90 1.71 -25.66
C GLN A 110 4.32 0.69 -24.69
N ILE A 111 5.17 0.05 -23.89
CA ILE A 111 4.78 -0.91 -22.87
C ILE A 111 4.82 -0.32 -21.45
N ASN A 112 5.02 0.99 -21.31
CA ASN A 112 5.12 1.68 -20.02
C ASN A 112 4.10 2.81 -19.95
N THR A 113 3.40 2.94 -18.82
CA THR A 113 2.39 4.00 -18.63
C THR A 113 2.96 5.42 -18.62
N LEU A 114 4.28 5.57 -18.37
CA LEU A 114 4.97 6.87 -18.49
C LEU A 114 5.11 7.33 -19.94
N GLY A 115 4.87 6.45 -20.92
CA GLY A 115 5.09 6.77 -22.31
C GLY A 115 6.53 7.21 -22.57
N ARG A 116 6.71 8.26 -23.37
CA ARG A 116 8.05 8.75 -23.75
C ARG A 116 8.90 9.28 -22.59
N ASP A 117 8.31 9.58 -21.44
CA ASP A 117 9.04 10.04 -20.24
C ASP A 117 9.95 8.95 -19.65
N VAL A 118 9.80 7.69 -20.05
CA VAL A 118 10.73 6.61 -19.69
C VAL A 118 12.08 6.72 -20.41
N ILE A 119 12.16 7.40 -21.54
CA ILE A 119 13.39 7.47 -22.38
C ILE A 119 14.56 8.13 -21.63
N PRO A 120 14.42 9.30 -20.97
CA PRO A 120 15.49 9.88 -20.18
C PRO A 120 15.96 8.97 -19.05
N ILE A 121 15.04 8.27 -18.39
CA ILE A 121 15.36 7.32 -17.31
C ILE A 121 16.20 6.17 -17.86
N MET A 122 15.77 5.57 -18.96
CA MET A 122 16.48 4.49 -19.65
C MET A 122 17.90 4.93 -20.09
N ASN A 123 18.05 6.12 -20.68
CA ASN A 123 19.33 6.63 -21.12
C ASN A 123 20.30 6.85 -19.95
N ASN A 124 19.79 7.28 -18.80
CA ASN A 124 20.58 7.41 -17.59
C ASN A 124 21.11 6.03 -17.13
N ILE A 125 20.23 5.01 -17.06
CA ILE A 125 20.58 3.65 -16.67
C ILE A 125 21.62 3.04 -17.64
N ALA A 126 21.43 3.23 -18.95
CA ALA A 126 22.32 2.68 -19.96
C ALA A 126 23.77 3.22 -19.87
N ASN A 127 23.97 4.34 -19.19
CA ASN A 127 25.28 4.96 -18.99
C ASN A 127 25.88 4.70 -17.60
N LEU A 128 25.16 4.04 -16.68
CA LEU A 128 25.67 3.75 -15.34
C LEU A 128 26.45 2.43 -15.32
N PRO A 129 27.74 2.45 -14.97
CA PRO A 129 28.51 1.23 -14.75
C PRO A 129 27.93 0.42 -13.60
N GLY A 130 27.69 -0.88 -13.82
CA GLY A 130 27.21 -1.78 -12.77
C GLY A 130 25.68 -1.81 -12.59
N GLY A 131 24.93 -1.11 -13.45
CA GLY A 131 23.47 -1.09 -13.40
C GLY A 131 22.89 -0.07 -12.42
N HIS A 132 21.58 -0.06 -12.29
CA HIS A 132 20.82 0.88 -11.45
C HIS A 132 20.12 0.12 -10.30
N LYS A 133 19.80 0.82 -9.22
CA LYS A 133 18.85 0.32 -8.23
C LYS A 133 17.54 -0.02 -8.93
N PRO A 134 16.81 -1.08 -8.49
CA PRO A 134 15.56 -1.46 -9.12
C PRO A 134 14.58 -0.29 -9.11
N LEU A 135 13.90 -0.09 -10.24
CA LEU A 135 12.87 0.93 -10.43
C LEU A 135 11.51 0.28 -10.61
N ASN A 136 10.51 0.89 -10.01
CA ASN A 136 9.13 0.42 -10.14
C ASN A 136 8.43 1.20 -11.26
N PHE A 137 7.75 0.46 -12.12
CA PHE A 137 6.93 0.99 -13.21
C PHE A 137 5.56 0.30 -13.23
N THR A 138 4.65 0.88 -14.03
CA THR A 138 3.42 0.18 -14.44
C THR A 138 3.52 -0.08 -15.93
N HIS A 139 3.53 -1.36 -16.31
CA HIS A 139 3.59 -1.77 -17.70
C HIS A 139 2.20 -2.11 -18.24
N ILE A 140 2.05 -1.96 -19.56
CA ILE A 140 0.84 -2.25 -20.32
C ILE A 140 1.09 -3.51 -21.12
N LEU A 141 0.25 -4.53 -20.96
CA LEU A 141 0.32 -5.77 -21.71
C LEU A 141 -0.42 -5.63 -23.07
N ALA A 142 -0.31 -6.64 -23.92
CA ALA A 142 -0.94 -6.62 -25.26
C ALA A 142 -2.48 -6.52 -25.21
N ASP A 143 -3.09 -7.06 -24.16
CA ASP A 143 -4.53 -7.00 -23.91
C ASP A 143 -5.00 -5.68 -23.25
N GLY A 144 -4.08 -4.74 -23.01
CA GLY A 144 -4.34 -3.47 -22.34
C GLY A 144 -4.34 -3.57 -20.80
N SER A 145 -4.17 -4.75 -20.21
CA SER A 145 -4.09 -4.89 -18.77
C SER A 145 -2.80 -4.26 -18.21
N LEU A 146 -2.89 -3.79 -16.97
CA LEU A 146 -1.78 -3.12 -16.28
C LEU A 146 -1.11 -4.08 -15.30
N ARG A 147 0.23 -4.05 -15.27
CA ARG A 147 1.05 -4.77 -14.30
C ARG A 147 2.00 -3.82 -13.59
N HIS A 148 2.06 -3.91 -12.27
CA HIS A 148 3.12 -3.26 -11.51
C HIS A 148 4.37 -4.11 -11.60
N VAL A 149 5.46 -3.52 -12.07
CA VAL A 149 6.71 -4.24 -12.26
C VAL A 149 7.86 -3.53 -11.58
N GLN A 150 8.80 -4.33 -11.08
CA GLN A 150 10.11 -3.85 -10.67
C GLN A 150 11.13 -4.28 -11.72
N THR A 151 11.89 -3.32 -12.25
CA THR A 151 12.86 -3.55 -13.31
C THR A 151 14.29 -3.43 -12.81
N TYR A 152 15.09 -4.42 -13.18
CA TYR A 152 16.53 -4.46 -12.95
C TYR A 152 17.20 -4.33 -14.29
N ALA A 153 17.87 -3.20 -14.56
CA ALA A 153 18.43 -2.91 -15.86
C ALA A 153 19.88 -2.49 -15.76
N GLY A 154 20.65 -2.87 -16.77
CA GLY A 154 22.06 -2.49 -16.87
C GLY A 154 22.62 -2.64 -18.29
N PRO A 155 23.73 -1.95 -18.60
CA PRO A 155 24.35 -2.04 -19.90
C PRO A 155 24.98 -3.41 -20.12
N VAL A 156 24.84 -3.91 -21.34
CA VAL A 156 25.49 -5.14 -21.81
C VAL A 156 26.06 -4.89 -23.20
N VAL A 157 27.23 -5.49 -23.50
CA VAL A 157 27.83 -5.42 -24.84
C VAL A 157 27.72 -6.78 -25.49
N LEU A 158 26.93 -6.86 -26.56
CA LEU A 158 26.73 -8.08 -27.35
C LEU A 158 27.09 -7.76 -28.80
N TYR A 159 27.94 -8.62 -29.43
CA TYR A 159 28.38 -8.44 -30.82
C TYR A 159 28.93 -7.05 -31.13
N ASN A 160 29.65 -6.45 -30.18
CA ASN A 160 30.16 -5.06 -30.26
C ASN A 160 29.06 -3.96 -30.30
N ILE A 161 27.82 -4.31 -30.01
CA ILE A 161 26.71 -3.39 -29.89
C ILE A 161 26.43 -3.17 -28.39
N ARG A 162 26.30 -1.90 -27.99
CA ARG A 162 25.93 -1.53 -26.63
C ARG A 162 24.43 -1.56 -26.49
N LEU A 163 23.93 -2.51 -25.69
CA LEU A 163 22.53 -2.73 -25.41
C LEU A 163 22.28 -2.58 -23.90
N MET A 164 21.02 -2.62 -23.50
CA MET A 164 20.60 -2.70 -22.12
C MET A 164 19.84 -3.99 -21.90
N LEU A 165 20.26 -4.79 -20.93
CA LEU A 165 19.49 -5.94 -20.45
C LEU A 165 18.58 -5.46 -19.34
N CYS A 166 17.29 -5.76 -19.46
CA CYS A 166 16.27 -5.46 -18.46
C CYS A 166 15.63 -6.78 -18.01
N ILE A 167 15.64 -7.03 -16.70
CA ILE A 167 14.92 -8.12 -16.05
C ILE A 167 13.69 -7.51 -15.39
N ILE A 168 12.55 -8.11 -15.62
CA ILE A 168 11.26 -7.64 -15.12
C ILE A 168 10.77 -8.60 -14.03
N HIS A 169 10.42 -8.04 -12.91
CA HIS A 169 9.78 -8.75 -11.81
C HIS A 169 8.36 -8.22 -11.65
N ASP A 170 7.36 -9.09 -11.81
CA ASP A 170 5.96 -8.73 -11.56
C ASP A 170 5.73 -8.62 -10.05
N ILE A 171 5.38 -7.43 -9.60
CA ILE A 171 5.05 -7.12 -8.20
C ILE A 171 3.59 -6.73 -8.04
N THR A 172 2.74 -7.11 -9.01
CA THR A 172 1.32 -6.70 -9.01
C THR A 172 0.60 -7.25 -7.79
N GLU A 173 0.81 -8.53 -7.49
CA GLU A 173 0.20 -9.18 -6.34
C GLU A 173 0.68 -8.57 -5.02
N GLU A 174 1.98 -8.31 -4.88
CA GLU A 174 2.56 -7.67 -3.69
C GLU A 174 1.99 -6.27 -3.46
N VAL A 175 1.83 -5.48 -4.54
CA VAL A 175 1.24 -4.13 -4.45
C VAL A 175 -0.25 -4.22 -4.07
N HIS A 176 -0.99 -5.18 -4.60
CA HIS A 176 -2.39 -5.39 -4.24
C HIS A 176 -2.53 -5.84 -2.79
N LEU A 177 -1.79 -6.87 -2.37
CA LEU A 177 -1.81 -7.36 -0.99
C LEU A 177 -1.41 -6.27 0.01
N LYS A 178 -0.40 -5.45 -0.34
CA LYS A 178 -0.01 -4.32 0.50
C LYS A 178 -1.14 -3.30 0.65
N LYS A 179 -1.83 -2.95 -0.44
CA LYS A 179 -2.99 -2.03 -0.39
C LYS A 179 -4.16 -2.61 0.41
N GLU A 180 -4.45 -3.89 0.24
CA GLU A 180 -5.48 -4.58 1.02
C GLU A 180 -5.13 -4.61 2.52
N LEU A 181 -3.85 -4.87 2.84
CA LEU A 181 -3.37 -4.85 4.21
C LEU A 181 -3.47 -3.44 4.82
N GLU A 182 -3.05 -2.41 4.09
CA GLU A 182 -3.17 -1.01 4.51
C GLU A 182 -4.63 -0.62 4.71
N PHE A 183 -5.52 -1.03 3.79
CA PHE A 183 -6.95 -0.79 3.91
C PHE A 183 -7.54 -1.51 5.13
N SER A 184 -7.27 -2.79 5.32
CA SER A 184 -7.78 -3.57 6.46
C SER A 184 -7.19 -3.11 7.80
N ALA A 185 -5.99 -2.54 7.80
CA ALA A 185 -5.39 -1.95 8.99
C ALA A 185 -6.10 -0.65 9.42
N ALA A 186 -6.69 0.10 8.49
CA ALA A 186 -7.32 1.40 8.71
C ALA A 186 -8.85 1.35 8.75
N HIS A 187 -9.48 0.34 8.15
CA HIS A 187 -10.94 0.27 7.96
C HIS A 187 -11.57 -0.94 8.66
N ASP A 188 -12.84 -0.83 8.93
CA ASP A 188 -13.68 -1.93 9.38
C ASP A 188 -14.16 -2.78 8.19
N PRO A 189 -13.97 -4.09 8.18
CA PRO A 189 -14.25 -4.92 7.01
C PRO A 189 -15.74 -5.06 6.67
N LEU A 190 -16.65 -4.85 7.64
CA LEU A 190 -18.08 -4.92 7.38
C LEU A 190 -18.62 -3.61 6.79
N THR A 191 -18.29 -2.49 7.42
CA THR A 191 -18.88 -1.19 7.08
C THR A 191 -18.05 -0.38 6.09
N GLY A 192 -16.77 -0.69 5.91
CA GLY A 192 -15.84 0.09 5.10
C GLY A 192 -15.40 1.42 5.73
N LEU A 193 -15.98 1.80 6.88
CA LEU A 193 -15.61 3.00 7.63
C LEU A 193 -14.22 2.85 8.25
N LEU A 194 -13.61 3.96 8.66
CA LEU A 194 -12.37 3.92 9.43
C LEU A 194 -12.58 3.13 10.73
N ASN A 195 -11.57 2.41 11.17
CA ASN A 195 -11.62 1.66 12.42
C ASN A 195 -11.09 2.49 13.60
N ARG A 196 -11.29 1.99 14.82
CA ARG A 196 -10.81 2.61 16.06
C ARG A 196 -9.29 2.85 16.05
N ARG A 197 -8.49 1.95 15.44
CA ARG A 197 -7.03 2.08 15.37
C ARG A 197 -6.63 3.32 14.57
N GLU A 198 -7.33 3.61 13.50
CA GLU A 198 -7.06 4.77 12.67
C GLU A 198 -7.35 6.10 13.39
N PHE A 199 -8.35 6.12 14.28
CA PHE A 199 -8.57 7.28 15.17
C PHE A 199 -7.38 7.50 16.11
N HIS A 200 -6.89 6.44 16.78
CA HIS A 200 -5.70 6.55 17.65
C HIS A 200 -4.49 7.05 16.86
N ARG A 201 -4.27 6.52 15.65
CA ARG A 201 -3.19 6.97 14.76
C ARG A 201 -3.31 8.46 14.40
N LEU A 202 -4.53 8.93 14.17
CA LEU A 202 -4.79 10.35 13.88
C LEU A 202 -4.38 11.23 15.07
N VAL A 203 -4.85 10.91 16.28
CA VAL A 203 -4.64 11.76 17.46
C VAL A 203 -3.21 11.71 18.02
N GLU A 204 -2.47 10.62 17.76
CA GLU A 204 -1.06 10.46 18.12
C GLU A 204 -0.11 11.10 17.09
N ALA A 205 -0.61 11.49 15.91
CA ALA A 205 0.23 12.06 14.87
C ALA A 205 0.83 13.41 15.32
N PRO A 206 2.12 13.68 15.08
CA PRO A 206 2.76 14.96 15.43
C PRO A 206 2.11 16.18 14.76
N THR A 207 1.40 15.95 13.65
CA THR A 207 0.66 16.97 12.89
C THR A 207 -0.73 17.24 13.45
N PHE A 208 -1.20 16.44 14.41
CA PHE A 208 -2.51 16.63 15.03
C PHE A 208 -2.51 17.88 15.90
N ILE A 209 -3.30 18.88 15.50
CA ILE A 209 -3.48 20.11 16.28
C ILE A 209 -4.85 20.01 16.94
N PRO A 210 -4.92 19.72 18.24
CA PRO A 210 -6.18 19.52 18.95
C PRO A 210 -6.87 20.87 19.25
N ARG A 211 -7.44 21.54 18.26
CA ARG A 211 -8.18 22.79 18.46
C ARG A 211 -9.48 22.80 17.68
N GLY A 212 -10.56 23.19 18.35
CA GLY A 212 -11.83 23.49 17.72
C GLY A 212 -12.46 22.31 16.98
N TYR A 213 -12.55 21.14 17.61
CA TYR A 213 -13.22 19.97 17.05
C TYR A 213 -14.25 19.40 18.03
N CYS A 214 -15.21 18.66 17.49
CA CYS A 214 -16.18 17.91 18.28
C CYS A 214 -16.04 16.40 18.05
N LEU A 215 -16.37 15.63 19.07
CA LEU A 215 -16.60 14.20 18.98
C LEU A 215 -18.07 13.86 19.23
N LEU A 216 -18.57 12.92 18.42
CA LEU A 216 -19.88 12.30 18.62
C LEU A 216 -19.68 10.81 18.78
N LEU A 217 -20.17 10.22 19.86
CA LEU A 217 -20.21 8.76 20.03
C LEU A 217 -21.66 8.31 19.89
N ILE A 218 -21.90 7.41 18.97
CA ILE A 218 -23.21 6.92 18.55
C ILE A 218 -23.31 5.44 18.87
N ASP A 219 -24.40 4.99 19.41
CA ASP A 219 -24.65 3.59 19.72
C ASP A 219 -26.07 3.21 19.29
N ILE A 220 -26.20 2.01 18.70
CA ILE A 220 -27.51 1.50 18.24
C ILE A 220 -28.27 0.96 19.43
N ASP A 221 -29.42 1.55 19.71
CA ASP A 221 -30.25 1.16 20.82
C ASP A 221 -30.77 -0.29 20.68
N HIS A 222 -30.59 -1.10 21.72
CA HIS A 222 -31.05 -2.48 21.77
C HIS A 222 -30.46 -3.41 20.67
N PHE A 223 -29.27 -3.13 20.14
CA PHE A 223 -28.64 -3.89 19.06
C PHE A 223 -28.53 -5.41 19.38
N LYS A 224 -28.19 -5.74 20.62
CA LYS A 224 -28.15 -7.14 21.05
C LYS A 224 -29.50 -7.83 20.87
N SER A 225 -30.60 -7.17 21.20
CA SER A 225 -31.96 -7.75 21.03
C SER A 225 -32.28 -7.98 19.55
N ILE A 226 -31.80 -7.12 18.65
CA ILE A 226 -31.96 -7.31 17.22
C ILE A 226 -31.24 -8.58 16.75
N ASN A 227 -30.01 -8.77 17.21
CA ASN A 227 -29.25 -9.99 16.91
C ASN A 227 -29.90 -11.25 17.49
N ASP A 228 -30.37 -11.17 18.72
CA ASP A 228 -30.97 -12.32 19.42
C ASP A 228 -32.29 -12.73 18.76
N ILE A 229 -33.10 -11.80 18.24
CA ILE A 229 -34.42 -12.07 17.65
C ILE A 229 -34.30 -12.39 16.14
N HIS A 230 -33.47 -11.65 15.40
CA HIS A 230 -33.45 -11.67 13.93
C HIS A 230 -32.18 -12.28 13.35
N GLY A 231 -31.20 -12.64 14.19
CA GLY A 231 -29.91 -13.21 13.78
C GLY A 231 -28.89 -12.14 13.40
N HIS A 232 -27.62 -12.54 13.40
CA HIS A 232 -26.48 -11.63 13.10
C HIS A 232 -26.51 -10.99 11.72
N GLN A 233 -27.06 -11.67 10.72
CA GLN A 233 -27.20 -11.07 9.37
C GLN A 233 -28.07 -9.81 9.39
N LYS A 234 -29.13 -9.79 10.19
CA LYS A 234 -29.97 -8.59 10.36
C LYS A 234 -29.23 -7.49 11.11
N GLY A 235 -28.43 -7.84 12.11
CA GLY A 235 -27.53 -6.90 12.76
C GLY A 235 -26.53 -6.27 11.80
N ASP A 236 -25.93 -7.07 10.94
CA ASP A 236 -25.01 -6.57 9.90
C ASP A 236 -25.69 -5.62 8.92
N GLU A 237 -26.94 -5.91 8.50
CA GLU A 237 -27.74 -4.98 7.69
C GLU A 237 -27.97 -3.64 8.38
N VAL A 238 -28.28 -3.66 9.70
CA VAL A 238 -28.47 -2.45 10.50
C VAL A 238 -27.19 -1.61 10.53
N LEU A 239 -26.04 -2.25 10.76
CA LEU A 239 -24.73 -1.59 10.76
C LEU A 239 -24.40 -0.96 9.40
N LEU A 240 -24.66 -1.67 8.30
CA LEU A 240 -24.46 -1.17 6.94
C LEU A 240 -25.37 0.00 6.58
N VAL A 241 -26.62 -0.03 7.03
CA VAL A 241 -27.55 1.10 6.80
C VAL A 241 -27.13 2.32 7.62
N LEU A 242 -26.79 2.13 8.90
CA LEU A 242 -26.31 3.23 9.74
C LEU A 242 -25.04 3.86 9.13
N SER A 243 -24.08 3.05 8.68
CA SER A 243 -22.86 3.60 8.06
C SER A 243 -23.17 4.48 6.86
N ARG A 244 -24.11 4.10 5.98
CA ARG A 244 -24.55 4.90 4.84
C ARG A 244 -25.25 6.21 5.25
N ILE A 245 -26.09 6.16 6.29
CA ILE A 245 -26.72 7.37 6.86
C ILE A 245 -25.62 8.33 7.35
N LEU A 246 -24.63 7.82 8.08
CA LEU A 246 -23.52 8.62 8.57
C LEU A 246 -22.73 9.25 7.41
N GLU A 247 -22.35 8.46 6.40
CA GLU A 247 -21.59 8.94 5.23
C GLU A 247 -22.33 10.04 4.46
N THR A 248 -23.66 9.95 4.37
CA THR A 248 -24.47 10.98 3.68
C THR A 248 -24.77 12.20 4.52
N SER A 249 -24.57 12.13 5.85
CA SER A 249 -24.86 13.22 6.79
C SER A 249 -23.68 14.14 7.06
N VAL A 250 -22.44 13.69 6.83
CA VAL A 250 -21.21 14.41 7.17
C VAL A 250 -20.62 15.15 5.98
N ASP A 251 -19.81 16.18 6.27
CA ASP A 251 -19.03 16.89 5.27
C ASP A 251 -17.73 16.13 4.95
N ARG A 252 -17.07 16.51 3.84
CA ARG A 252 -15.84 15.85 3.34
C ARG A 252 -14.68 15.84 4.35
N GLU A 253 -14.60 16.83 5.22
CA GLU A 253 -13.53 16.98 6.21
C GLU A 253 -13.80 16.15 7.47
N ASP A 254 -15.04 15.80 7.74
CA ASP A 254 -15.44 14.99 8.87
C ASP A 254 -14.97 13.54 8.68
N LYS A 255 -14.74 12.85 9.77
CA LYS A 255 -14.32 11.43 9.72
C LYS A 255 -15.24 10.56 10.55
N ILE A 256 -15.56 9.39 10.01
CA ILE A 256 -16.44 8.42 10.63
C ILE A 256 -15.63 7.16 10.93
N TYR A 257 -15.76 6.69 12.16
CA TYR A 257 -15.09 5.48 12.63
C TYR A 257 -16.12 4.49 13.16
N ARG A 258 -15.98 3.21 12.84
CA ARG A 258 -16.60 2.16 13.62
C ARG A 258 -15.76 1.93 14.85
N TRP A 259 -16.30 2.32 16.01
CA TRP A 259 -15.56 2.33 17.29
C TRP A 259 -15.54 0.97 17.97
N GLY A 260 -16.66 0.25 17.90
CA GLY A 260 -16.87 -1.08 18.49
C GLY A 260 -17.90 -1.87 17.70
N GLY A 261 -18.48 -2.89 18.29
CA GLY A 261 -19.47 -3.75 17.63
C GLY A 261 -20.64 -2.97 17.02
N GLU A 262 -21.29 -2.15 17.86
CA GLU A 262 -22.49 -1.35 17.52
C GLU A 262 -22.28 0.16 17.72
N GLU A 263 -21.04 0.56 18.01
CA GLU A 263 -20.65 1.94 18.30
C GLU A 263 -19.91 2.60 17.12
N PHE A 264 -20.25 3.86 16.87
CA PHE A 264 -19.64 4.69 15.85
C PHE A 264 -19.13 6.01 16.46
N LEU A 265 -17.97 6.48 16.00
CA LEU A 265 -17.39 7.74 16.43
C LEU A 265 -17.29 8.68 15.24
N LEU A 266 -17.80 9.89 15.37
CA LEU A 266 -17.57 10.98 14.41
C LEU A 266 -16.57 11.97 15.00
N PHE A 267 -15.58 12.30 14.19
CA PHE A 267 -14.63 13.37 14.44
C PHE A 267 -14.93 14.52 13.48
N LEU A 268 -15.31 15.68 14.05
CA LEU A 268 -15.69 16.86 13.30
C LEU A 268 -14.63 17.96 13.51
N PRO A 269 -13.64 18.10 12.61
CA PRO A 269 -12.63 19.14 12.71
C PRO A 269 -13.25 20.51 12.51
N HIS A 270 -12.70 21.53 13.18
CA HIS A 270 -13.11 22.93 13.05
C HIS A 270 -14.63 23.16 13.23
N SER A 271 -15.29 22.30 13.99
CA SER A 271 -16.74 22.33 14.15
C SER A 271 -17.15 22.90 15.51
N PRO A 272 -17.94 23.97 15.54
CA PRO A 272 -18.52 24.46 16.78
C PRO A 272 -19.59 23.47 17.29
N ILE A 273 -19.80 23.45 18.60
CA ILE A 273 -20.75 22.54 19.25
C ILE A 273 -22.18 22.65 18.67
N GLY A 274 -22.60 23.82 18.23
CA GLY A 274 -23.92 24.02 17.62
C GLY A 274 -24.12 23.23 16.34
N ARG A 275 -23.09 23.20 15.43
CA ARG A 275 -23.10 22.34 14.22
C ARG A 275 -23.13 20.87 14.58
N ALA A 276 -22.32 20.48 15.56
CA ALA A 276 -22.24 19.10 16.01
C ALA A 276 -23.58 18.58 16.56
N LEU A 277 -24.31 19.40 17.33
CA LEU A 277 -25.63 19.05 17.85
C LEU A 277 -26.70 18.96 16.77
N ILE A 278 -26.69 19.87 15.78
CA ILE A 278 -27.61 19.84 14.64
C ILE A 278 -27.37 18.57 13.83
N LEU A 279 -26.10 18.24 13.54
CA LEU A 279 -25.71 17.01 12.83
C LEU A 279 -26.16 15.78 13.60
N ALA A 280 -25.89 15.71 14.90
CA ALA A 280 -26.26 14.58 15.75
C ALA A 280 -27.79 14.33 15.76
N GLU A 281 -28.58 15.42 15.87
CA GLU A 281 -30.05 15.32 15.85
C GLU A 281 -30.56 14.91 14.47
N GLY A 282 -29.97 15.42 13.39
CA GLY A 282 -30.27 15.00 12.02
C GLY A 282 -30.00 13.51 11.80
N ILE A 283 -28.87 12.99 12.28
CA ILE A 283 -28.54 11.55 12.22
C ILE A 283 -29.57 10.74 13.02
N ARG A 284 -29.84 11.13 14.28
CA ARG A 284 -30.82 10.44 15.13
C ARG A 284 -32.19 10.34 14.44
N GLN A 285 -32.66 11.45 13.86
CA GLN A 285 -33.92 11.52 13.16
C GLN A 285 -33.91 10.65 11.90
N ALA A 286 -32.87 10.75 11.06
CA ALA A 286 -32.74 9.92 9.85
C ALA A 286 -32.77 8.41 10.16
N VAL A 287 -32.12 7.98 11.25
CA VAL A 287 -32.18 6.56 11.69
C VAL A 287 -33.58 6.19 12.15
N SER A 288 -34.22 7.02 12.98
CA SER A 288 -35.56 6.70 13.52
C SER A 288 -36.65 6.69 12.45
N GLU A 289 -36.49 7.45 11.36
CA GLU A 289 -37.42 7.52 10.22
C GLU A 289 -37.14 6.43 9.15
N TYR A 290 -36.04 5.68 9.29
CA TYR A 290 -35.71 4.65 8.32
C TYR A 290 -36.62 3.44 8.42
N GLN A 291 -37.66 3.40 7.59
CA GLN A 291 -38.82 2.52 7.68
C GLN A 291 -38.52 1.02 7.76
N THR A 292 -37.39 0.57 7.18
CA THR A 292 -37.06 -0.86 7.08
C THR A 292 -36.34 -1.42 8.31
N LEU A 293 -35.82 -0.57 9.23
CA LEU A 293 -34.99 -1.05 10.33
C LEU A 293 -35.63 -1.02 11.71
N SER A 294 -36.63 -0.16 11.98
CA SER A 294 -37.26 0.01 13.30
C SER A 294 -36.26 0.12 14.46
N VAL A 295 -35.15 0.82 14.26
CA VAL A 295 -34.09 1.01 15.24
C VAL A 295 -33.92 2.50 15.58
N THR A 296 -33.35 2.79 16.73
CA THR A 296 -32.98 4.13 17.14
C THR A 296 -31.52 4.18 17.56
N VAL A 297 -30.97 5.36 17.72
CA VAL A 297 -29.61 5.57 18.21
C VAL A 297 -29.58 6.55 19.36
N SER A 298 -28.69 6.30 20.31
CA SER A 298 -28.31 7.24 21.36
C SER A 298 -27.00 7.90 20.99
N ILE A 299 -26.86 9.21 21.19
CA ILE A 299 -25.70 9.98 20.76
C ILE A 299 -25.17 10.84 21.90
N GLY A 300 -23.90 10.67 22.23
CA GLY A 300 -23.14 11.57 23.11
C GLY A 300 -22.36 12.59 22.31
N VAL A 301 -22.35 13.86 22.69
CA VAL A 301 -21.63 14.94 21.99
C VAL A 301 -20.80 15.75 22.98
N ALA A 302 -19.54 16.03 22.63
CA ALA A 302 -18.72 16.98 23.34
C ALA A 302 -17.77 17.74 22.40
N GLU A 303 -17.49 19.00 22.74
CA GLU A 303 -16.54 19.87 22.08
C GLU A 303 -15.21 19.85 22.84
N HIS A 304 -14.10 19.80 22.11
CA HIS A 304 -12.76 19.90 22.69
C HIS A 304 -12.49 21.30 23.22
N HIS A 305 -11.89 21.37 24.39
CA HIS A 305 -11.48 22.62 25.04
C HIS A 305 -9.95 22.72 25.16
N ASP A 306 -9.43 23.92 25.11
CA ASP A 306 -8.00 24.18 25.25
C ASP A 306 -7.43 23.59 26.55
N GLY A 307 -6.39 22.77 26.42
CA GLY A 307 -5.72 22.08 27.53
C GLY A 307 -6.41 20.80 28.00
N GLU A 308 -7.47 20.36 27.32
CA GLU A 308 -8.08 19.05 27.49
C GLU A 308 -7.31 18.01 26.67
N THR A 309 -7.05 16.84 27.23
CA THR A 309 -6.52 15.71 26.47
C THR A 309 -7.62 15.02 25.68
N VAL A 310 -7.24 14.29 24.62
CA VAL A 310 -8.18 13.48 23.83
C VAL A 310 -8.93 12.48 24.72
N ASP A 311 -8.24 11.85 25.67
CA ASP A 311 -8.84 10.88 26.58
C ASP A 311 -9.88 11.52 27.51
N GLN A 312 -9.63 12.74 27.99
CA GLN A 312 -10.60 13.50 28.81
C GLN A 312 -11.83 13.86 28.00
N LEU A 313 -11.65 14.35 26.77
CA LEU A 313 -12.76 14.61 25.85
C LEU A 313 -13.54 13.34 25.58
N PHE A 314 -12.87 12.22 25.27
CA PHE A 314 -13.52 10.95 25.01
C PHE A 314 -14.33 10.48 26.22
N SER A 315 -13.79 10.59 27.44
CA SER A 315 -14.53 10.28 28.67
C SER A 315 -15.80 11.14 28.83
N ARG A 316 -15.78 12.41 28.40
CA ARG A 316 -16.99 13.26 28.42
C ARG A 316 -18.02 12.82 27.39
N VAL A 317 -17.57 12.47 26.18
CA VAL A 317 -18.48 11.95 25.13
C VAL A 317 -19.13 10.65 25.56
N ASP A 318 -18.38 9.75 26.18
CA ASP A 318 -18.87 8.48 26.70
C ASP A 318 -19.92 8.69 27.82
N LYS A 319 -19.63 9.59 28.77
CA LYS A 319 -20.59 10.01 29.81
C LYS A 319 -21.88 10.60 29.20
N ALA A 320 -21.76 11.38 28.13
CA ALA A 320 -22.92 11.93 27.40
C ALA A 320 -23.76 10.82 26.77
N LEU A 321 -23.12 9.85 26.10
CA LEU A 321 -23.80 8.66 25.52
C LEU A 321 -24.48 7.83 26.60
N TYR A 322 -23.81 7.57 27.71
CA TYR A 322 -24.38 6.86 28.84
C TYR A 322 -25.62 7.56 29.41
N ALA A 323 -25.59 8.88 29.56
CA ALA A 323 -26.74 9.68 29.95
C ALA A 323 -27.89 9.54 28.93
N ALA A 324 -27.60 9.63 27.63
CA ALA A 324 -28.59 9.44 26.57
C ALA A 324 -29.30 8.10 26.68
N LYS A 325 -28.55 7.00 26.95
CA LYS A 325 -29.10 5.65 27.13
C LYS A 325 -29.98 5.54 28.40
N ASN A 326 -29.56 6.13 29.52
CA ASN A 326 -30.28 6.07 30.77
C ASN A 326 -31.55 6.90 30.77
N ASP A 327 -31.55 8.04 30.12
CA ASP A 327 -32.70 8.96 30.06
C ASP A 327 -33.79 8.52 29.07
N GLY A 328 -33.71 7.27 28.55
CA GLY A 328 -34.75 6.67 27.73
C GLY A 328 -34.37 6.47 26.27
N ARG A 329 -33.10 6.57 25.90
CA ARG A 329 -32.59 6.30 24.56
C ARG A 329 -33.13 7.25 23.47
N ASN A 330 -32.85 6.96 22.21
CA ASN A 330 -33.31 7.72 21.03
C ASN A 330 -33.14 9.23 21.21
N ARG A 331 -31.96 9.68 21.63
CA ARG A 331 -31.68 11.08 21.92
C ARG A 331 -30.23 11.47 21.78
N VAL A 332 -30.01 12.77 21.65
CA VAL A 332 -28.70 13.41 21.68
C VAL A 332 -28.52 14.02 23.09
N THR A 333 -27.39 13.74 23.71
CA THR A 333 -26.99 14.35 24.98
C THR A 333 -25.63 15.02 24.83
N ARG A 334 -25.52 16.24 25.33
CA ARG A 334 -24.25 16.98 25.40
C ARG A 334 -23.71 16.93 26.83
N MET A 335 -22.39 16.68 26.96
CA MET A 335 -21.71 16.89 28.23
C MET A 335 -20.89 18.17 28.17
N PRO A 336 -21.21 19.17 28.98
CA PRO A 336 -20.44 20.42 29.07
C PRO A 336 -19.05 20.14 29.67
N PHE A 337 -18.11 21.03 29.39
CA PHE A 337 -16.81 21.03 30.06
C PHE A 337 -16.90 21.58 31.46
N ASP A 338 -16.50 20.82 32.47
CA ASP A 338 -16.46 21.30 33.86
C ASP A 338 -15.10 21.96 34.16
N CYS A 339 -15.10 23.29 34.23
CA CYS A 339 -13.92 24.06 34.56
C CYS A 339 -13.39 23.82 36.00
N SER A 340 -14.13 23.17 36.87
CA SER A 340 -13.70 22.85 38.24
C SER A 340 -12.66 21.74 38.32
N GLU A 341 -12.62 20.83 37.33
CA GLU A 341 -11.60 19.79 37.26
C GLU A 341 -10.19 20.33 36.95
N ARG A 342 -10.07 21.49 36.32
CA ARG A 342 -8.74 22.13 36.05
C ARG A 342 -7.98 22.51 37.30
N ARG A 343 -8.67 22.81 38.40
CA ARG A 343 -8.00 23.21 39.66
C ARG A 343 -7.35 22.01 40.37
N ARG A 344 -7.97 20.80 40.28
CA ARG A 344 -7.47 19.60 40.97
C ARG A 344 -6.20 19.00 40.30
N SER A 345 -6.04 19.17 39.01
CA SER A 345 -4.82 18.64 38.31
C SER A 345 -3.61 19.56 38.47
N ARG A 346 -3.79 20.85 38.82
CA ARG A 346 -2.69 21.79 39.12
C ARG A 346 -2.20 21.68 40.55
N ASP A 347 -3.09 21.37 41.48
CA ASP A 347 -2.77 21.29 42.92
C ASP A 347 -2.21 19.91 43.33
N GLY A 348 -2.27 18.92 42.47
CA GLY A 348 -1.70 17.57 42.66
C GLY A 348 -0.28 17.36 42.07
N ALA A 349 0.30 18.39 41.45
CA ALA A 349 1.64 18.38 40.84
C ALA A 349 2.62 19.38 41.50
N ALA A 350 2.33 19.80 42.73
CA ALA A 350 3.22 20.65 43.56
C ALA A 350 3.85 19.81 44.72
#